data_f65eed17d15a60652e98e54c847329f4
#
_entry.id   f65eed17d15a60652e98e54c847329f4
#
_cell.length_a   1.000
_cell.length_b   1.000
_cell.length_c   1.000
_cell.angle_alpha   90.00
_cell.angle_beta   90.00
_cell.angle_gamma   90.00
#
_symmetry.space_group_name_H-M   'P 1'
#
loop_
_entity.id
_entity.type
_entity.pdbx_description
1 polymer ?
#
loop_
_entity_poly.entity_id
_entity_poly.type
_entity_poly.pdbx_seq_one_letter_code
_entity_poly.pdbx_strand_id
1 'polypeptide(L)'
;VRWTRPGYALVLALLVVGPLLRPGYLLLRDAVSTPRSYLSDTALGLTAAPRAAPQDFAVALASHLVDGGVVVKTLLLLGLWLAGWGAARLVALVLPDAGMPGEFVATTLAIWNPYVAERLLQGHWSLLVGYGCLPWVATAMLGLRTGGAGFFGLAFFIALAGLTPTGLLLAAAVALACVPVAGAGRRRWVCAAA
;
A
#
# COMPACT_ATOMS: atom_id res chain seq x y z
N VAL A 1 23.37 -4.93 3.03
CA VAL A 1 22.54 -3.74 3.35
C VAL A 1 21.35 -3.57 2.40
N ARG A 2 21.45 -3.96 1.11
CA ARG A 2 20.39 -3.74 0.11
C ARG A 2 19.07 -4.48 0.41
N TRP A 3 19.14 -5.63 1.06
CA TRP A 3 17.99 -6.52 1.34
C TRP A 3 17.44 -6.40 2.78
N THR A 4 18.09 -5.65 3.67
CA THR A 4 17.66 -5.54 5.07
C THR A 4 16.30 -4.87 5.22
N ARG A 5 16.04 -3.76 4.52
CA ARG A 5 14.75 -3.04 4.55
C ARG A 5 13.59 -3.90 4.08
N PRO A 6 13.59 -4.44 2.83
CA PRO A 6 12.49 -5.27 2.37
C PRO A 6 12.37 -6.58 3.16
N GLY A 7 13.49 -7.17 3.62
CA GLY A 7 13.49 -8.38 4.42
C GLY A 7 12.82 -8.18 5.78
N TYR A 8 13.19 -7.11 6.51
CA TYR A 8 12.58 -6.80 7.79
C TYR A 8 11.07 -6.50 7.66
N ALA A 9 10.68 -5.72 6.64
CA ALA A 9 9.27 -5.46 6.36
C ALA A 9 8.50 -6.74 6.03
N LEU A 10 9.10 -7.68 5.28
CA LEU A 10 8.48 -8.96 4.96
C LEU A 10 8.27 -9.82 6.21
N VAL A 11 9.27 -9.91 7.08
CA VAL A 11 9.17 -10.67 8.32
C VAL A 11 8.04 -10.12 9.19
N LEU A 12 7.94 -8.80 9.38
CA LEU A 12 6.86 -8.19 10.16
C LEU A 12 5.49 -8.39 9.50
N ALA A 13 5.40 -8.23 8.18
CA ALA A 13 4.15 -8.46 7.45
C ALA A 13 3.70 -9.93 7.61
N LEU A 14 4.62 -10.89 7.51
CA LEU A 14 4.34 -12.32 7.73
C LEU A 14 3.94 -12.62 9.18
N LEU A 15 4.53 -11.96 10.18
CA LEU A 15 4.11 -12.12 11.57
C LEU A 15 2.66 -11.66 11.79
N VAL A 16 2.26 -10.55 11.16
CA VAL A 16 0.90 -10.00 11.29
C VAL A 16 -0.11 -10.80 10.46
N VAL A 17 0.19 -11.10 9.19
CA VAL A 17 -0.73 -11.76 8.26
C VAL A 17 -0.65 -13.28 8.33
N GLY A 18 0.44 -13.85 8.88
CA GLY A 18 0.72 -15.27 8.91
C GLY A 18 -0.46 -16.15 9.36
N PRO A 19 -1.15 -15.83 10.46
CA PRO A 19 -2.33 -16.59 10.87
C PRO A 19 -3.44 -16.66 9.82
N LEU A 20 -3.57 -15.63 8.98
CA LEU A 20 -4.57 -15.53 7.90
C LEU A 20 -4.16 -16.30 6.63
N LEU A 21 -2.87 -16.69 6.51
CA LEU A 21 -2.35 -17.41 5.35
C LEU A 21 -2.64 -18.91 5.41
N ARG A 22 -3.23 -19.43 6.51
CA ARG A 22 -3.64 -20.83 6.62
C ARG A 22 -4.53 -21.28 5.46
N PRO A 23 -4.54 -22.57 5.10
CA PRO A 23 -5.46 -23.10 4.10
C PRO A 23 -6.92 -22.72 4.39
N GLY A 24 -7.69 -22.46 3.35
CA GLY A 24 -9.07 -21.97 3.44
C GLY A 24 -9.25 -20.53 2.99
N TYR A 25 -10.45 -20.03 3.08
CA TYR A 25 -10.85 -18.71 2.60
C TYR A 25 -11.01 -17.72 3.76
N LEU A 26 -10.74 -16.43 3.47
CA LEU A 26 -11.09 -15.37 4.41
C LEU A 26 -12.60 -15.16 4.33
N LEU A 27 -13.28 -15.24 5.46
CA LEU A 27 -14.74 -15.14 5.58
C LEU A 27 -15.12 -14.18 6.72
N LEU A 28 -14.35 -13.11 6.91
CA LEU A 28 -14.59 -12.16 7.97
C LEU A 28 -15.06 -10.82 7.39
N ARG A 29 -16.30 -10.45 7.68
CA ARG A 29 -16.91 -9.17 7.27
C ARG A 29 -16.74 -8.89 5.77
N ASP A 30 -15.94 -7.86 5.42
CA ASP A 30 -15.73 -7.47 4.02
C ASP A 30 -14.68 -8.32 3.29
N ALA A 31 -13.89 -9.12 4.01
CA ALA A 31 -12.96 -10.07 3.42
C ALA A 31 -13.66 -11.41 3.10
N VAL A 32 -14.60 -11.41 2.17
CA VAL A 32 -15.21 -12.64 1.67
C VAL A 32 -14.48 -13.03 0.40
N SER A 33 -13.58 -14.01 0.49
CA SER A 33 -12.88 -14.56 -0.66
C SER A 33 -13.48 -15.90 -1.09
N THR A 34 -13.63 -16.11 -2.39
CA THR A 34 -14.13 -17.33 -3.02
C THR A 34 -13.09 -17.88 -3.97
N PRO A 35 -13.15 -19.19 -4.32
CA PRO A 35 -12.21 -19.78 -5.29
C PRO A 35 -12.19 -19.05 -6.62
N ARG A 36 -13.37 -18.64 -7.10
CA ARG A 36 -13.55 -17.82 -8.30
C ARG A 36 -14.55 -16.71 -8.04
N SER A 37 -14.17 -15.52 -8.44
CA SER A 37 -15.08 -14.39 -8.55
C SER A 37 -15.49 -14.25 -10.01
N TYR A 38 -16.79 -14.11 -10.26
CA TYR A 38 -17.30 -13.99 -11.63
C TYR A 38 -17.24 -12.52 -12.09
N LEU A 39 -16.98 -12.33 -13.38
CA LEU A 39 -17.13 -11.05 -14.06
C LEU A 39 -18.65 -10.78 -14.24
N SER A 40 -19.30 -10.36 -13.17
CA SER A 40 -20.72 -9.98 -13.18
C SER A 40 -20.86 -8.48 -13.52
N ASP A 41 -22.06 -8.05 -13.89
CA ASP A 41 -22.36 -6.63 -14.12
C ASP A 41 -22.01 -5.77 -12.91
N THR A 42 -22.13 -6.31 -11.70
CA THR A 42 -21.71 -5.65 -10.46
C THR A 42 -20.20 -5.48 -10.38
N ALA A 43 -19.42 -6.51 -10.73
CA ALA A 43 -17.96 -6.45 -10.77
C ALA A 43 -17.45 -5.50 -11.86
N LEU A 44 -18.18 -5.38 -12.96
CA LEU A 44 -17.93 -4.44 -14.06
C LEU A 44 -18.38 -3.00 -13.73
N GLY A 45 -19.08 -2.79 -12.62
CA GLY A 45 -19.60 -1.47 -12.25
C GLY A 45 -20.80 -1.02 -13.08
N LEU A 46 -21.48 -1.94 -13.77
CA LEU A 46 -22.62 -1.65 -14.66
C LEU A 46 -23.97 -1.60 -13.92
N THR A 47 -23.98 -1.93 -12.64
CA THR A 47 -25.21 -1.84 -11.81
C THR A 47 -25.37 -0.47 -11.20
N ALA A 48 -26.62 -0.12 -10.83
CA ALA A 48 -26.96 1.19 -10.28
C ALA A 48 -26.23 1.53 -8.95
N ALA A 49 -25.71 0.54 -8.24
CA ALA A 49 -24.94 0.71 -7.01
C ALA A 49 -23.73 -0.25 -6.98
N PRO A 50 -22.67 0.03 -7.74
CA PRO A 50 -21.45 -0.79 -7.73
C PRO A 50 -20.78 -0.67 -6.35
N ARG A 51 -20.70 -1.80 -5.61
CA ARG A 51 -20.20 -1.77 -4.22
C ARG A 51 -18.68 -1.67 -4.12
N ALA A 52 -17.95 -2.31 -5.01
CA ALA A 52 -16.51 -2.52 -4.84
C ALA A 52 -15.74 -2.47 -6.17
N ALA A 53 -16.20 -1.66 -7.13
CA ALA A 53 -15.42 -1.39 -8.34
C ALA A 53 -14.29 -0.40 -8.01
N PRO A 54 -13.06 -0.60 -8.58
CA PRO A 54 -12.64 -1.64 -9.52
C PRO A 54 -12.03 -2.88 -8.85
N GLN A 55 -12.01 -3.00 -7.52
CA GLN A 55 -11.36 -4.12 -6.82
C GLN A 55 -11.97 -5.47 -7.21
N ASP A 56 -13.30 -5.58 -7.29
CA ASP A 56 -13.99 -6.82 -7.63
C ASP A 56 -13.67 -7.27 -9.06
N PHE A 57 -13.53 -6.32 -9.98
CA PHE A 57 -13.07 -6.60 -11.34
C PHE A 57 -11.63 -7.17 -11.34
N ALA A 58 -10.72 -6.56 -10.59
CA ALA A 58 -9.33 -7.01 -10.51
C ALA A 58 -9.23 -8.43 -9.92
N VAL A 59 -9.98 -8.72 -8.84
CA VAL A 59 -10.02 -10.05 -8.24
C VAL A 59 -10.69 -11.06 -9.18
N ALA A 60 -11.79 -10.68 -9.84
CA ALA A 60 -12.46 -11.56 -10.82
C ALA A 60 -11.48 -11.94 -11.93
N LEU A 61 -10.80 -10.98 -12.54
CA LEU A 61 -9.81 -11.22 -13.58
C LEU A 61 -8.68 -12.15 -13.11
N ALA A 62 -8.08 -11.84 -11.94
CA ALA A 62 -6.98 -12.64 -11.38
C ALA A 62 -7.43 -14.06 -10.99
N SER A 63 -8.69 -14.23 -10.55
CA SER A 63 -9.25 -15.53 -10.14
C SER A 63 -9.46 -16.51 -11.30
N HIS A 64 -9.37 -16.05 -12.54
CA HIS A 64 -9.33 -16.96 -13.70
C HIS A 64 -8.02 -17.74 -13.80
N LEU A 65 -6.92 -17.18 -13.27
CA LEU A 65 -5.58 -17.77 -13.35
C LEU A 65 -5.18 -18.46 -12.04
N VAL A 66 -5.56 -17.87 -10.90
CA VAL A 66 -5.15 -18.32 -9.56
C VAL A 66 -6.37 -18.30 -8.65
N ASP A 67 -6.46 -19.22 -7.68
CA ASP A 67 -7.53 -19.22 -6.68
C ASP A 67 -7.72 -17.85 -6.03
N GLY A 68 -8.98 -17.35 -5.99
CA GLY A 68 -9.28 -16.01 -5.52
C GLY A 68 -8.92 -15.78 -4.05
N GLY A 69 -8.95 -16.83 -3.22
CA GLY A 69 -8.49 -16.76 -1.83
C GLY A 69 -6.97 -16.52 -1.76
N VAL A 70 -6.21 -17.16 -2.66
CA VAL A 70 -4.75 -16.93 -2.77
C VAL A 70 -4.48 -15.51 -3.26
N VAL A 71 -5.23 -15.01 -4.25
CA VAL A 71 -5.10 -13.64 -4.74
C VAL A 71 -5.28 -12.63 -3.61
N VAL A 72 -6.37 -12.72 -2.85
CA VAL A 72 -6.67 -11.78 -1.76
C VAL A 72 -5.61 -11.83 -0.65
N LYS A 73 -5.20 -13.02 -0.24
CA LYS A 73 -4.13 -13.20 0.78
C LYS A 73 -2.79 -12.64 0.31
N THR A 74 -2.45 -12.85 -0.95
CA THR A 74 -1.22 -12.31 -1.55
C THR A 74 -1.26 -10.79 -1.59
N LEU A 75 -2.36 -10.20 -2.02
CA LEU A 75 -2.54 -8.75 -2.05
C LEU A 75 -2.47 -8.15 -0.64
N LEU A 76 -3.07 -8.80 0.35
CA LEU A 76 -2.99 -8.36 1.75
C LEU A 76 -1.55 -8.37 2.26
N LEU A 77 -0.80 -9.45 2.04
CA LEU A 77 0.61 -9.54 2.42
C LEU A 77 1.45 -8.49 1.71
N LEU A 78 1.25 -8.33 0.39
CA LEU A 78 1.95 -7.32 -0.40
C LEU A 78 1.63 -5.90 0.07
N GLY A 79 0.37 -5.60 0.44
CA GLY A 79 -0.02 -4.29 0.96
C GLY A 79 0.76 -3.92 2.22
N LEU A 80 0.83 -4.80 3.21
CA LEU A 80 1.59 -4.54 4.44
C LEU A 80 3.10 -4.54 4.21
N TRP A 81 3.62 -5.41 3.35
CA TRP A 81 5.02 -5.40 2.97
C TRP A 81 5.42 -4.08 2.31
N LEU A 82 4.61 -3.60 1.38
CA LEU A 82 4.82 -2.31 0.72
C LEU A 82 4.75 -1.15 1.71
N ALA A 83 3.82 -1.18 2.68
CA ALA A 83 3.72 -0.16 3.72
C ALA A 83 5.02 -0.04 4.51
N GLY A 84 5.53 -1.16 5.03
CA GLY A 84 6.75 -1.17 5.83
C GLY A 84 8.01 -0.82 5.04
N TRP A 85 8.19 -1.45 3.87
CA TRP A 85 9.34 -1.16 3.01
C TRP A 85 9.31 0.28 2.48
N GLY A 86 8.14 0.77 2.09
CA GLY A 86 7.95 2.15 1.64
C GLY A 86 8.23 3.17 2.75
N ALA A 87 7.79 2.91 3.99
CA ALA A 87 8.07 3.75 5.15
C ALA A 87 9.56 3.85 5.43
N ALA A 88 10.29 2.74 5.40
CA ALA A 88 11.75 2.74 5.54
C ALA A 88 12.43 3.60 4.46
N ARG A 89 11.98 3.48 3.20
CA ARG A 89 12.52 4.27 2.09
C ARG A 89 12.22 5.76 2.22
N LEU A 90 11.01 6.09 2.66
CA LEU A 90 10.59 7.47 2.87
C LEU A 90 11.43 8.12 3.98
N VAL A 91 11.63 7.42 5.11
CA VAL A 91 12.48 7.92 6.21
C VAL A 91 13.93 8.09 5.74
N ALA A 92 14.50 7.13 5.02
CA ALA A 92 15.84 7.25 4.46
C ALA A 92 16.00 8.46 3.50
N LEU A 93 14.92 8.88 2.85
CA LEU A 93 14.90 10.04 1.97
C LEU A 93 14.78 11.37 2.73
N VAL A 94 13.89 11.41 3.73
CA VAL A 94 13.48 12.65 4.42
C VAL A 94 14.34 12.92 5.65
N LEU A 95 14.78 11.87 6.33
CA LEU A 95 15.57 11.91 7.56
C LEU A 95 16.82 11.00 7.45
N PRO A 96 17.78 11.33 6.57
CA PRO A 96 18.95 10.47 6.32
C PRO A 96 19.77 10.20 7.59
N ASP A 97 19.79 11.15 8.54
CA ASP A 97 20.54 11.05 9.80
C ASP A 97 19.91 10.06 10.79
N ALA A 98 18.64 9.67 10.59
CA ALA A 98 17.99 8.64 11.42
C ALA A 98 18.57 7.24 11.19
N GLY A 99 19.24 7.03 10.06
CA GLY A 99 19.92 5.78 9.71
C GLY A 99 19.00 4.55 9.76
N MET A 100 19.62 3.38 9.82
CA MET A 100 18.88 2.10 9.87
C MET A 100 17.92 1.97 11.08
N PRO A 101 18.25 2.44 12.29
CA PRO A 101 17.32 2.37 13.41
C PRO A 101 16.03 3.12 13.14
N GLY A 102 16.11 4.33 12.59
CA GLY A 102 14.92 5.12 12.23
C GLY A 102 14.08 4.45 11.15
N GLU A 103 14.72 3.81 10.17
CA GLU A 103 14.03 3.04 9.13
C GLU A 103 13.27 1.83 9.69
N PHE A 104 13.86 1.12 10.65
CA PHE A 104 13.20 -0.03 11.29
C PHE A 104 12.03 0.41 12.17
N VAL A 105 12.17 1.51 12.91
CA VAL A 105 11.07 2.11 13.67
C VAL A 105 9.92 2.48 12.74
N ALA A 106 10.21 3.16 11.64
CA ALA A 106 9.19 3.53 10.65
C ALA A 106 8.49 2.31 10.04
N THR A 107 9.24 1.26 9.68
CA THR A 107 8.69 -0.01 9.20
C THR A 107 7.74 -0.63 10.22
N THR A 108 8.16 -0.69 11.47
CA THR A 108 7.36 -1.28 12.57
C THR A 108 6.09 -0.48 12.78
N LEU A 109 6.18 0.85 12.86
CA LEU A 109 5.01 1.72 13.01
C LEU A 109 4.05 1.64 11.82
N ALA A 110 4.56 1.47 10.60
CA ALA A 110 3.72 1.34 9.41
C ALA A 110 2.95 0.01 9.36
N ILE A 111 3.52 -1.07 9.88
CA ILE A 111 2.88 -2.41 9.85
C ILE A 111 2.10 -2.68 11.15
N TRP A 112 2.66 -2.30 12.28
CA TRP A 112 2.10 -2.59 13.60
C TRP A 112 1.53 -1.31 14.24
N ASN A 113 0.30 -1.01 13.91
CA ASN A 113 -0.42 0.14 14.47
C ASN A 113 -1.93 -0.16 14.58
N PRO A 114 -2.67 0.61 15.39
CA PRO A 114 -4.11 0.39 15.60
C PRO A 114 -4.94 0.47 14.33
N TYR A 115 -4.57 1.31 13.36
CA TYR A 115 -5.29 1.42 12.10
C TYR A 115 -5.23 0.12 11.29
N VAL A 116 -4.02 -0.46 11.16
CA VAL A 116 -3.83 -1.74 10.46
C VAL A 116 -4.61 -2.85 11.17
N ALA A 117 -4.52 -2.91 12.51
CA ALA A 117 -5.25 -3.91 13.30
C ALA A 117 -6.77 -3.79 13.08
N GLU A 118 -7.32 -2.58 13.13
CA GLU A 118 -8.73 -2.33 12.90
C GLU A 118 -9.16 -2.70 11.49
N ARG A 119 -8.38 -2.32 10.45
CA ARG A 119 -8.69 -2.67 9.06
C ARG A 119 -8.64 -4.18 8.81
N LEU A 120 -7.71 -4.89 9.43
CA LEU A 120 -7.64 -6.35 9.38
C LEU A 120 -8.88 -6.99 10.02
N LEU A 121 -9.32 -6.49 11.19
CA LEU A 121 -10.53 -6.97 11.86
C LEU A 121 -11.82 -6.71 11.08
N GLN A 122 -11.85 -5.67 10.26
CA GLN A 122 -12.96 -5.36 9.36
C GLN A 122 -12.88 -6.09 8.02
N GLY A 123 -11.76 -6.71 7.69
CA GLY A 123 -11.55 -7.38 6.41
C GLY A 123 -11.27 -6.44 5.24
N HIS A 124 -10.84 -5.20 5.49
CA HIS A 124 -10.57 -4.18 4.47
C HIS A 124 -9.21 -4.40 3.78
N TRP A 125 -9.00 -5.56 3.20
CA TRP A 125 -7.74 -5.96 2.56
C TRP A 125 -7.31 -5.01 1.43
N SER A 126 -8.25 -4.58 0.60
CA SER A 126 -7.96 -3.70 -0.54
C SER A 126 -7.57 -2.28 -0.10
N LEU A 127 -8.17 -1.78 0.98
CA LEU A 127 -7.77 -0.52 1.59
C LEU A 127 -6.36 -0.61 2.17
N LEU A 128 -5.96 -1.75 2.73
CA LEU A 128 -4.59 -1.97 3.20
C LEU A 128 -3.58 -2.04 2.04
N VAL A 129 -3.98 -2.51 0.85
CA VAL A 129 -3.16 -2.37 -0.37
C VAL A 129 -2.96 -0.90 -0.71
N GLY A 130 -4.04 -0.10 -0.71
CA GLY A 130 -3.95 1.35 -0.93
C GLY A 130 -3.08 2.05 0.11
N TYR A 131 -3.23 1.71 1.39
CA TYR A 131 -2.39 2.18 2.47
C TYR A 131 -0.90 1.88 2.22
N GLY A 132 -0.59 0.66 1.77
CA GLY A 132 0.76 0.24 1.41
C GLY A 132 1.41 1.08 0.32
N CYS A 133 0.62 1.68 -0.55
CA CYS A 133 1.10 2.54 -1.63
C CYS A 133 1.48 3.96 -1.15
N LEU A 134 0.95 4.44 -0.01
CA LEU A 134 1.10 5.83 0.41
C LEU A 134 2.56 6.30 0.58
N PRO A 135 3.45 5.55 1.23
CA PRO A 135 4.85 5.96 1.34
C PRO A 135 5.57 6.01 -0.01
N TRP A 136 5.15 5.18 -0.96
CA TRP A 136 5.70 5.17 -2.31
C TRP A 136 5.22 6.35 -3.14
N VAL A 137 3.94 6.73 -3.00
CA VAL A 137 3.40 7.97 -3.58
C VAL A 137 4.18 9.17 -3.07
N ALA A 138 4.40 9.27 -1.74
CA ALA A 138 5.20 10.34 -1.15
C ALA A 138 6.63 10.35 -1.69
N THR A 139 7.30 9.19 -1.72
CA THR A 139 8.67 9.06 -2.24
C THR A 139 8.76 9.46 -3.71
N ALA A 140 7.78 9.02 -4.53
CA ALA A 140 7.74 9.37 -5.95
C ALA A 140 7.51 10.85 -6.18
N MET A 141 6.58 11.48 -5.43
CA MET A 141 6.32 12.92 -5.48
C MET A 141 7.56 13.75 -5.14
N LEU A 142 8.28 13.35 -4.09
CA LEU A 142 9.53 14.02 -3.70
C LEU A 142 10.64 13.81 -4.75
N GLY A 143 10.65 12.67 -5.44
CA GLY A 143 11.61 12.32 -6.48
C GLY A 143 11.33 12.93 -7.87
N LEU A 144 10.12 13.41 -8.14
CA LEU A 144 9.78 14.01 -9.45
C LEU A 144 10.67 15.21 -9.85
N ARG A 145 11.28 15.87 -8.88
CA ARG A 145 12.19 17.01 -9.12
C ARG A 145 13.58 16.62 -9.60
N THR A 146 13.97 15.37 -9.40
CA THR A 146 15.33 14.91 -9.71
C THR A 146 15.46 14.27 -11.09
N GLY A 147 14.39 14.29 -11.90
CA GLY A 147 14.45 13.89 -13.30
C GLY A 147 13.85 12.52 -13.61
N GLY A 148 12.59 12.47 -13.93
CA GLY A 148 12.00 11.48 -14.86
C GLY A 148 11.57 10.12 -14.32
N ALA A 149 12.33 9.45 -13.49
CA ALA A 149 12.00 8.07 -13.04
C ALA A 149 10.83 7.99 -12.04
N GLY A 150 10.44 9.10 -11.42
CA GLY A 150 9.35 9.15 -10.45
C GLY A 150 7.96 9.03 -11.04
N PHE A 151 7.74 9.45 -12.26
CA PHE A 151 6.41 9.54 -12.87
C PHE A 151 5.74 8.17 -13.04
N PHE A 152 6.43 7.19 -13.60
CA PHE A 152 5.88 5.84 -13.78
C PHE A 152 5.59 5.17 -12.43
N GLY A 153 6.48 5.34 -11.45
CA GLY A 153 6.27 4.86 -10.09
C GLY A 153 5.05 5.50 -9.44
N LEU A 154 4.90 6.83 -9.58
CA LEU A 154 3.75 7.56 -9.07
C LEU A 154 2.45 7.07 -9.70
N ALA A 155 2.39 6.97 -11.02
CA ALA A 155 1.23 6.48 -11.75
C ALA A 155 0.86 5.05 -11.32
N PHE A 156 1.84 4.16 -11.18
CA PHE A 156 1.65 2.79 -10.74
C PHE A 156 1.05 2.72 -9.32
N PHE A 157 1.64 3.44 -8.35
CA PHE A 157 1.16 3.38 -6.97
C PHE A 157 -0.19 4.09 -6.77
N ILE A 158 -0.49 5.15 -7.54
CA ILE A 158 -1.81 5.76 -7.54
C ILE A 158 -2.85 4.80 -8.15
N ALA A 159 -2.54 4.13 -9.26
CA ALA A 159 -3.43 3.15 -9.87
C ALA A 159 -3.70 1.97 -8.93
N LEU A 160 -2.67 1.47 -8.25
CA LEU A 160 -2.82 0.39 -7.27
C LEU A 160 -3.62 0.83 -6.04
N ALA A 161 -3.40 2.05 -5.53
CA ALA A 161 -4.22 2.63 -4.46
C ALA A 161 -5.68 2.82 -4.89
N GLY A 162 -5.90 3.08 -6.18
CA GLY A 162 -7.21 3.26 -6.81
C GLY A 162 -8.05 1.97 -6.92
N LEU A 163 -7.58 0.83 -6.42
CA LEU A 163 -8.43 -0.36 -6.23
C LEU A 163 -9.63 -0.06 -5.32
N THR A 164 -9.53 0.94 -4.45
CA THR A 164 -10.65 1.46 -3.67
C THR A 164 -10.75 2.98 -3.79
N PRO A 165 -11.96 3.57 -3.81
CA PRO A 165 -12.15 5.01 -3.80
C PRO A 165 -11.44 5.69 -2.63
N THR A 166 -11.51 5.10 -1.44
CA THR A 166 -10.84 5.62 -0.23
C THR A 166 -9.31 5.57 -0.37
N GLY A 167 -8.76 4.48 -0.92
CA GLY A 167 -7.32 4.38 -1.20
C GLY A 167 -6.85 5.44 -2.18
N LEU A 168 -7.63 5.70 -3.23
CA LEU A 168 -7.35 6.77 -4.20
C LEU A 168 -7.36 8.16 -3.55
N LEU A 169 -8.36 8.45 -2.71
CA LEU A 169 -8.45 9.72 -1.98
C LEU A 169 -7.25 9.92 -1.03
N LEU A 170 -6.85 8.88 -0.31
CA LEU A 170 -5.67 8.92 0.55
C LEU A 170 -4.38 9.17 -0.26
N ALA A 171 -4.22 8.48 -1.39
CA ALA A 171 -3.07 8.69 -2.27
C ALA A 171 -3.04 10.11 -2.84
N ALA A 172 -4.20 10.64 -3.25
CA ALA A 172 -4.32 12.02 -3.71
C ALA A 172 -3.97 13.02 -2.60
N ALA A 173 -4.47 12.82 -1.39
CA ALA A 173 -4.16 13.66 -0.23
C ALA A 173 -2.65 13.67 0.08
N VAL A 174 -2.00 12.50 0.07
CA VAL A 174 -0.54 12.40 0.25
C VAL A 174 0.21 13.10 -0.88
N ALA A 175 -0.19 12.90 -2.13
CA ALA A 175 0.42 13.57 -3.27
C ALA A 175 0.31 15.09 -3.15
N LEU A 176 -0.87 15.62 -2.82
CA LEU A 176 -1.10 17.05 -2.61
C LEU A 176 -0.28 17.61 -1.44
N ALA A 177 -0.18 16.88 -0.33
CA ALA A 177 0.65 17.27 0.80
C ALA A 177 2.14 17.36 0.46
N CYS A 178 2.62 16.60 -0.52
CA CYS A 178 4.00 16.64 -0.99
C CYS A 178 4.28 17.79 -1.98
N VAL A 179 3.26 18.45 -2.56
CA VAL A 179 3.44 19.53 -3.55
C VAL A 179 4.22 20.72 -2.97
N PRO A 180 3.90 21.29 -1.78
CA PRO A 180 4.64 22.42 -1.21
C PRO A 180 6.10 22.09 -0.92
N VAL A 181 6.36 20.88 -0.42
CA VAL A 181 7.73 20.38 -0.15
C VAL A 181 8.49 20.24 -1.46
N ALA A 182 7.84 19.74 -2.48
CA ALA A 182 8.37 19.69 -3.82
C ALA A 182 8.65 21.09 -4.39
N GLY A 183 8.00 22.17 -3.97
CA GLY A 183 8.22 23.59 -4.35
C GLY A 183 9.35 24.30 -3.60
N ALA A 184 9.66 23.93 -2.38
CA ALA A 184 10.71 24.53 -1.56
C ALA A 184 12.07 23.92 -1.91
N GLY A 185 12.89 24.65 -2.69
CA GLY A 185 14.19 24.15 -3.13
C GLY A 185 15.07 23.65 -1.99
N ARG A 186 16.03 22.80 -2.35
CA ARG A 186 17.06 22.13 -1.52
C ARG A 186 17.67 22.97 -0.38
N ARG A 187 17.58 24.30 -0.48
CA ARG A 187 18.13 25.24 0.51
C ARG A 187 17.46 25.23 1.89
N ARG A 188 16.19 24.82 2.02
CA ARG A 188 15.49 24.85 3.30
C ARG A 188 15.78 23.66 4.22
N TRP A 189 16.15 22.53 3.67
CA TRP A 189 16.48 21.34 4.46
C TRP A 189 17.88 21.40 5.09
N VAL A 190 18.83 22.10 4.42
CA VAL A 190 20.18 22.29 4.92
C VAL A 190 20.22 23.33 6.06
N CYS A 191 19.32 24.32 6.06
CA CYS A 191 19.26 25.33 7.13
C CYS A 191 18.48 24.87 8.38
N ALA A 192 17.73 23.77 8.32
CA ALA A 192 17.05 23.19 9.49
C ALA A 192 17.91 22.15 10.24
N ALA A 193 19.07 21.80 9.70
CA ALA A 193 20.03 20.84 10.26
C ALA A 193 21.32 21.51 10.79
N ALA A 194 21.38 22.83 10.78
CA ALA A 194 22.42 23.65 11.41
C ALA A 194 21.84 24.37 12.61
#